data_601ba0fc9da87538fde3c2dc29d5de98
#
_entry.id   601ba0fc9da87538fde3c2dc29d5de98
#
_cell.length_a   1.000
_cell.length_b   1.000
_cell.length_c   1.000
_cell.angle_alpha   90.00
_cell.angle_beta   90.00
_cell.angle_gamma   90.00
#
_symmetry.space_group_name_H-M   'P 1'
#
loop_
_entity.id
_entity.type
_entity.pdbx_description
1 polymer ?
#
loop_
_entity_poly.entity_id
_entity_poly.type
_entity_poly.pdbx_seq_one_letter_code
_entity_poly.pdbx_strand_id
1 'polypeptide(L)'
;MKFNLGKIVNVPQGSDLWHELRAKRLTASEAPAAAGKSNYQTRNGLLDQKATGLVPEVSSHQQRIYDDGHRAEAGARPHAENLTDDELYPVVLDDEEGGFLASMDGLTMDRKIGFEHKLFSESLAKQIDSGELEEHYMLQLDQQFALSGAEKILFVASNGTEEAFKYLWVERDESRFQPLLSAWEQFDKDLADHKPAETEQPKAEGKAPDALPALVVRASGMVEASNLKEFEAIARATLAGINTDLQTDNDFADAEKAVKFCTDVEKRLDGARENVLGQMKTVDEVVRSIDAIKEETRQIRLKLGKAVKDQKESRKLEILNTSRQAFNDFTHKLSVSKYMPAINADFAGAMKGKKTISSLQSACDDEMARAKIEANEIAGVISINRDYINEAAADYRFLFNDFGQLCQKPADDFAAIVKSRIADHKQAEHDRMEAERAKIRAEEEVKARREAEATAQKEADERQWVADQEALKQKQAEQANRQVAESETAKVEQASREQHGEGEKVANQPVAPAKPQAVSRPSDNEIALAIAIHFNVSQATAWIWITEIKTQEAA
;
A
#
# COMPACT_ATOMS: atom_id res chain seq x y z
N MET A 1 7.30 6.48 10.08
CA MET A 1 8.35 6.03 11.04
C MET A 1 9.71 5.94 10.36
N LYS A 2 10.81 5.95 11.09
CA LYS A 2 12.16 5.69 10.59
C LYS A 2 12.98 5.00 11.69
N PHE A 3 13.92 4.15 11.31
CA PHE A 3 14.92 3.65 12.23
C PHE A 3 16.04 4.67 12.41
N ASN A 4 16.48 4.86 13.66
CA ASN A 4 17.71 5.54 13.99
C ASN A 4 18.66 4.56 14.67
N LEU A 5 19.93 4.89 14.70
CA LEU A 5 20.91 4.06 15.42
C LEU A 5 20.59 4.06 16.92
N GLY A 6 20.33 2.89 17.48
CA GLY A 6 19.96 2.73 18.88
C GLY A 6 21.11 3.03 19.83
N LYS A 7 20.80 3.70 20.93
CA LYS A 7 21.75 3.89 22.04
C LYS A 7 21.80 2.63 22.90
N ILE A 8 22.99 2.24 23.32
CA ILE A 8 23.12 1.14 24.28
C ILE A 8 22.61 1.64 25.63
N VAL A 9 21.60 0.96 26.17
CA VAL A 9 21.04 1.23 27.49
C VAL A 9 21.45 0.14 28.46
N ASN A 10 21.83 0.52 29.69
CA ASN A 10 22.26 -0.41 30.70
C ASN A 10 21.06 -1.00 31.44
N VAL A 11 20.34 -1.88 30.75
CA VAL A 11 19.15 -2.56 31.24
C VAL A 11 19.36 -4.06 31.01
N PRO A 12 19.61 -4.85 32.09
CA PRO A 12 19.78 -6.29 31.96
C PRO A 12 18.52 -6.95 31.36
N GLN A 13 18.71 -7.82 30.37
CA GLN A 13 17.62 -8.60 29.77
C GLN A 13 16.92 -9.43 30.89
N GLY A 14 15.58 -9.46 30.82
CA GLY A 14 14.76 -10.16 31.83
C GLY A 14 14.51 -9.41 33.14
N SER A 15 15.09 -8.21 33.33
CA SER A 15 14.78 -7.36 34.49
C SER A 15 13.43 -6.67 34.39
N ASP A 16 12.84 -6.23 35.50
CA ASP A 16 11.57 -5.48 35.52
C ASP A 16 11.68 -4.22 34.63
N LEU A 17 12.79 -3.52 34.68
CA LEU A 17 13.04 -2.33 33.86
C LEU A 17 13.10 -2.67 32.36
N TRP A 18 13.63 -3.82 32.00
CA TRP A 18 13.63 -4.32 30.63
C TRP A 18 12.20 -4.63 30.16
N HIS A 19 11.36 -5.25 30.99
CA HIS A 19 9.95 -5.47 30.66
C HIS A 19 9.18 -4.17 30.51
N GLU A 20 9.39 -3.19 31.38
CA GLU A 20 8.78 -1.86 31.26
C GLU A 20 9.20 -1.14 29.97
N LEU A 21 10.48 -1.22 29.60
CA LEU A 21 10.98 -0.62 28.37
C LEU A 21 10.36 -1.28 27.14
N ARG A 22 10.32 -2.61 27.12
CA ARG A 22 9.68 -3.38 26.03
C ARG A 22 8.19 -3.07 25.88
N ALA A 23 7.47 -2.88 26.98
CA ALA A 23 6.05 -2.52 26.93
C ALA A 23 5.80 -1.19 26.18
N LYS A 24 6.77 -0.28 26.22
CA LYS A 24 6.68 1.08 25.61
C LYS A 24 7.33 1.20 24.24
N ARG A 25 7.99 0.16 23.74
CA ARG A 25 8.77 0.16 22.50
C ARG A 25 8.29 -0.94 21.55
N LEU A 26 8.55 -0.74 20.27
CA LEU A 26 8.37 -1.72 19.21
C LEU A 26 9.64 -2.56 19.12
N THR A 27 9.58 -3.81 19.55
CA THR A 27 10.80 -4.60 19.77
C THR A 27 11.14 -5.50 18.58
N ALA A 28 12.43 -5.76 18.32
CA ALA A 28 12.88 -6.59 17.22
C ALA A 28 12.28 -8.00 17.26
N SER A 29 12.14 -8.60 18.46
CA SER A 29 11.52 -9.93 18.62
C SER A 29 10.00 -9.95 18.39
N GLU A 30 9.34 -8.79 18.40
CA GLU A 30 7.91 -8.63 18.12
C GLU A 30 7.66 -8.27 16.63
N ALA A 31 8.69 -7.86 15.89
CA ALA A 31 8.59 -7.49 14.47
C ALA A 31 7.91 -8.56 13.61
N PRO A 32 8.19 -9.87 13.78
CA PRO A 32 7.47 -10.92 13.06
C PRO A 32 5.97 -10.94 13.35
N ALA A 33 5.57 -10.72 14.61
CA ALA A 33 4.16 -10.68 14.99
C ALA A 33 3.46 -9.44 14.42
N ALA A 34 4.11 -8.26 14.46
CA ALA A 34 3.59 -7.04 13.86
C ALA A 34 3.36 -7.18 12.35
N ALA A 35 4.23 -7.91 11.65
CA ALA A 35 4.13 -8.22 10.23
C ALA A 35 3.19 -9.41 9.91
N GLY A 36 2.55 -10.05 10.91
CA GLY A 36 1.70 -11.23 10.72
C GLY A 36 2.47 -12.48 10.23
N LYS A 37 3.77 -12.56 10.52
CA LYS A 37 4.69 -13.64 10.09
C LYS A 37 5.21 -14.51 11.24
N SER A 38 4.80 -14.24 12.47
CA SER A 38 5.27 -15.00 13.64
C SER A 38 4.57 -16.35 13.77
N ASN A 39 5.37 -17.37 14.13
CA ASN A 39 4.88 -18.71 14.47
C ASN A 39 4.48 -18.82 15.96
N TYR A 40 4.81 -17.82 16.80
CA TYR A 40 4.70 -17.89 18.27
C TYR A 40 3.61 -16.99 18.82
N GLN A 41 3.43 -15.80 18.27
CA GLN A 41 2.46 -14.81 18.70
C GLN A 41 1.70 -14.26 17.51
N THR A 42 0.37 -14.19 17.61
CA THR A 42 -0.45 -13.58 16.57
C THR A 42 -0.34 -12.06 16.62
N ARG A 43 -0.59 -11.40 15.51
CA ARG A 43 -0.61 -9.93 15.45
C ARG A 43 -1.64 -9.34 16.41
N ASN A 44 -2.85 -9.92 16.49
CA ASN A 44 -3.87 -9.48 17.43
C ASN A 44 -3.43 -9.67 18.88
N GLY A 45 -2.79 -10.77 19.22
CA GLY A 45 -2.22 -10.97 20.57
C GLY A 45 -1.16 -9.93 20.92
N LEU A 46 -0.38 -9.46 19.93
CA LEU A 46 0.56 -8.36 20.16
C LEU A 46 -0.17 -7.02 20.30
N LEU A 47 -1.23 -6.76 19.52
CA LEU A 47 -2.08 -5.57 19.67
C LEU A 47 -2.73 -5.51 21.05
N ASP A 48 -3.31 -6.62 21.53
CA ASP A 48 -3.88 -6.73 22.87
C ASP A 48 -2.82 -6.46 23.96
N GLN A 49 -1.64 -7.06 23.84
CA GLN A 49 -0.51 -6.85 24.76
C GLN A 49 -0.07 -5.38 24.79
N LYS A 50 0.10 -4.74 23.65
CA LYS A 50 0.53 -3.32 23.57
C LYS A 50 -0.56 -2.37 24.04
N ALA A 51 -1.83 -2.65 23.74
CA ALA A 51 -2.96 -1.81 24.14
C ALA A 51 -3.24 -1.88 25.65
N THR A 52 -3.08 -3.06 26.27
CA THR A 52 -3.37 -3.27 27.69
C THR A 52 -2.15 -3.12 28.59
N GLY A 53 -0.94 -3.25 28.04
CA GLY A 53 0.30 -3.38 28.79
C GLY A 53 0.43 -4.71 29.56
N LEU A 54 -0.51 -5.64 29.38
CA LEU A 54 -0.49 -6.95 30.04
C LEU A 54 0.30 -7.94 29.20
N VAL A 55 1.28 -8.57 29.80
CA VAL A 55 2.00 -9.70 29.21
C VAL A 55 1.27 -10.98 29.61
N PRO A 56 0.92 -11.86 28.65
CA PRO A 56 0.28 -13.14 28.97
C PRO A 56 1.12 -13.97 29.98
N GLU A 57 0.44 -14.65 30.88
CA GLU A 57 1.12 -15.57 31.82
C GLU A 57 1.85 -16.66 31.04
N VAL A 58 3.14 -16.79 31.31
CA VAL A 58 3.98 -17.83 30.72
C VAL A 58 3.71 -19.16 31.43
N SER A 59 3.27 -20.17 30.67
CA SER A 59 3.10 -21.52 31.27
C SER A 59 4.44 -22.07 31.75
N SER A 60 4.39 -22.96 32.78
CA SER A 60 5.61 -23.63 33.30
C SER A 60 6.37 -24.44 32.22
N HIS A 61 5.72 -24.82 31.14
CA HIS A 61 6.37 -25.44 29.97
C HIS A 61 7.13 -24.41 29.12
N GLN A 62 6.52 -23.28 28.84
CA GLN A 62 7.16 -22.17 28.10
C GLN A 62 8.32 -21.58 28.91
N GLN A 63 8.17 -21.44 30.23
CA GLN A 63 9.25 -20.95 31.08
C GLN A 63 10.49 -21.86 30.99
N ARG A 64 10.30 -23.19 30.98
CA ARG A 64 11.41 -24.14 30.80
C ARG A 64 12.11 -23.94 29.44
N ILE A 65 11.36 -23.71 28.38
CA ILE A 65 11.96 -23.45 27.06
C ILE A 65 12.79 -22.17 27.08
N TYR A 66 12.32 -21.10 27.74
CA TYR A 66 13.09 -19.86 27.91
C TYR A 66 14.36 -20.08 28.74
N ASP A 67 14.27 -20.82 29.86
CA ASP A 67 15.42 -21.15 30.68
C ASP A 67 16.45 -22.02 29.94
N ASP A 68 15.98 -22.95 29.10
CA ASP A 68 16.83 -23.78 28.25
C ASP A 68 17.50 -22.92 27.15
N GLY A 69 16.78 -21.96 26.58
CA GLY A 69 17.30 -21.00 25.60
C GLY A 69 18.43 -20.16 26.17
N HIS A 70 18.23 -19.54 27.34
CA HIS A 70 19.25 -18.71 27.99
C HIS A 70 20.51 -19.52 28.36
N ARG A 71 20.34 -20.78 28.82
CA ARG A 71 21.48 -21.65 29.10
C ARG A 71 22.24 -22.03 27.82
N ALA A 72 21.53 -22.34 26.76
CA ALA A 72 22.13 -22.66 25.47
C ALA A 72 22.87 -21.47 24.87
N GLU A 73 22.30 -20.26 24.97
CA GLU A 73 22.94 -19.01 24.53
C GLU A 73 24.27 -18.77 25.25
N ALA A 74 24.27 -18.87 26.58
CA ALA A 74 25.50 -18.73 27.39
C ALA A 74 26.58 -19.73 27.00
N GLY A 75 26.21 -20.97 26.65
CA GLY A 75 27.12 -22.01 26.18
C GLY A 75 27.59 -21.77 24.73
N ALA A 76 26.73 -21.17 23.89
CA ALA A 76 27.04 -20.90 22.50
C ALA A 76 27.99 -19.71 22.27
N ARG A 77 27.96 -18.71 23.17
CA ARG A 77 28.72 -17.47 23.02
C ARG A 77 30.22 -17.67 22.89
N PRO A 78 30.93 -18.48 23.68
CA PRO A 78 32.36 -18.71 23.46
C PRO A 78 32.70 -19.33 22.10
N HIS A 79 31.80 -20.15 21.53
CA HIS A 79 32.01 -20.71 20.20
C HIS A 79 31.78 -19.63 19.13
N ALA A 80 30.81 -18.72 19.33
CA ALA A 80 30.57 -17.58 18.46
C ALA A 80 31.72 -16.59 18.48
N GLU A 81 32.30 -16.29 19.65
CA GLU A 81 33.48 -15.42 19.81
C GLU A 81 34.72 -16.00 19.10
N ASN A 82 34.90 -17.31 19.11
CA ASN A 82 35.94 -17.97 18.30
C ASN A 82 35.72 -17.79 16.78
N LEU A 83 34.47 -17.74 16.31
CA LEU A 83 34.15 -17.55 14.90
C LEU A 83 34.26 -16.08 14.46
N THR A 84 34.01 -15.15 15.36
CA THR A 84 34.08 -13.71 15.12
C THR A 84 35.48 -13.13 15.31
N ASP A 85 36.35 -13.85 16.04
CA ASP A 85 37.66 -13.40 16.55
C ASP A 85 37.52 -12.10 17.36
N ASP A 86 36.38 -11.93 18.06
CA ASP A 86 36.07 -10.74 18.88
C ASP A 86 35.14 -11.10 20.04
N GLU A 87 35.12 -10.27 21.07
CA GLU A 87 34.22 -10.42 22.22
C GLU A 87 32.80 -9.95 21.86
N LEU A 88 31.79 -10.71 22.30
CA LEU A 88 30.38 -10.48 22.04
C LEU A 88 29.64 -10.04 23.30
N TYR A 89 29.25 -8.78 23.39
CA TYR A 89 28.58 -8.21 24.56
C TYR A 89 27.07 -8.20 24.35
N PRO A 90 26.28 -8.82 25.28
CA PRO A 90 24.82 -8.67 25.27
C PRO A 90 24.46 -7.20 25.47
N VAL A 91 23.61 -6.67 24.59
CA VAL A 91 23.22 -5.26 24.63
C VAL A 91 21.73 -5.08 24.39
N VAL A 92 21.19 -4.01 24.96
CA VAL A 92 19.86 -3.49 24.63
C VAL A 92 20.05 -2.14 23.94
N LEU A 93 19.51 -2.03 22.74
CA LEU A 93 19.58 -0.86 21.90
C LEU A 93 18.21 -0.16 21.88
N ASP A 94 18.16 1.08 22.36
CA ASP A 94 16.93 1.91 22.38
C ASP A 94 17.05 3.04 21.36
N ASP A 95 16.20 3.01 20.37
CA ASP A 95 15.90 4.16 19.49
C ASP A 95 14.73 4.93 20.09
N GLU A 96 15.02 5.79 21.05
CA GLU A 96 14.01 6.56 21.79
C GLU A 96 13.18 7.45 20.87
N GLU A 97 13.79 8.04 19.84
CA GLU A 97 13.13 8.95 18.88
C GLU A 97 12.22 8.19 17.90
N GLY A 98 12.68 7.02 17.43
CA GLY A 98 11.90 6.15 16.54
C GLY A 98 10.90 5.26 17.25
N GLY A 99 11.04 5.09 18.58
CA GLY A 99 10.20 4.20 19.39
C GLY A 99 10.56 2.71 19.28
N PHE A 100 11.75 2.37 18.75
CA PHE A 100 12.16 0.99 18.52
C PHE A 100 13.16 0.48 19.56
N LEU A 101 13.14 -0.83 19.78
CA LEU A 101 14.05 -1.52 20.71
C LEU A 101 14.59 -2.79 20.06
N ALA A 102 15.88 -3.08 20.30
CA ALA A 102 16.45 -4.37 19.98
C ALA A 102 17.30 -4.87 21.17
N SER A 103 17.02 -6.08 21.64
CA SER A 103 17.95 -6.82 22.48
C SER A 103 18.76 -7.73 21.58
N MET A 104 20.06 -7.71 21.71
CA MET A 104 20.98 -8.57 20.97
C MET A 104 21.72 -9.49 21.95
N ASP A 105 21.86 -10.74 21.60
CA ASP A 105 22.56 -11.73 22.39
C ASP A 105 24.07 -11.45 22.42
N GLY A 106 24.57 -10.71 21.40
CA GLY A 106 25.93 -10.18 21.37
C GLY A 106 26.11 -9.11 20.32
N LEU A 107 27.00 -8.17 20.60
CA LEU A 107 27.46 -7.13 19.66
C LEU A 107 28.93 -6.86 19.95
N THR A 108 29.77 -6.79 18.91
CA THR A 108 31.17 -6.38 19.06
C THR A 108 31.31 -4.93 19.53
N MET A 109 32.40 -4.58 20.15
CA MET A 109 32.62 -3.23 20.67
C MET A 109 32.57 -2.15 19.56
N ASP A 110 33.04 -2.49 18.37
CA ASP A 110 32.99 -1.61 17.19
C ASP A 110 31.65 -1.63 16.46
N ARG A 111 30.69 -2.44 16.96
CA ARG A 111 29.34 -2.61 16.44
C ARG A 111 29.24 -3.21 15.04
N LYS A 112 30.30 -3.82 14.50
CA LYS A 112 30.25 -4.37 13.13
C LYS A 112 29.63 -5.74 13.04
N ILE A 113 29.78 -6.55 14.09
CA ILE A 113 29.28 -7.92 14.10
C ILE A 113 28.26 -8.08 15.23
N GLY A 114 27.05 -8.49 14.86
CA GLY A 114 26.03 -8.92 15.79
C GLY A 114 26.03 -10.44 15.98
N PHE A 115 25.44 -10.90 17.08
CA PHE A 115 25.20 -12.29 17.39
C PHE A 115 23.75 -12.47 17.85
N GLU A 116 23.07 -13.44 17.28
CA GLU A 116 21.71 -13.84 17.65
C GLU A 116 21.65 -15.35 17.78
N HIS A 117 21.17 -15.85 18.92
CA HIS A 117 21.08 -17.26 19.24
C HIS A 117 19.64 -17.75 19.27
N LYS A 118 19.42 -18.95 18.76
CA LYS A 118 18.15 -19.68 18.86
C LYS A 118 18.40 -21.09 19.37
N LEU A 119 17.47 -21.60 20.18
CA LEU A 119 17.54 -22.99 20.65
C LEU A 119 17.50 -23.94 19.43
N PHE A 120 18.36 -24.96 19.45
CA PHE A 120 18.49 -25.90 18.36
C PHE A 120 17.19 -26.64 18.07
N SER A 121 16.87 -26.74 16.78
CA SER A 121 15.87 -27.66 16.26
C SER A 121 16.32 -28.18 14.89
N GLU A 122 15.89 -29.39 14.52
CA GLU A 122 16.21 -30.00 13.23
C GLU A 122 15.69 -29.16 12.04
N SER A 123 14.56 -28.46 12.21
CA SER A 123 14.00 -27.56 11.18
C SER A 123 14.91 -26.35 10.97
N LEU A 124 15.37 -25.74 12.05
CA LEU A 124 16.23 -24.56 11.99
C LEU A 124 17.64 -24.93 11.49
N ALA A 125 18.16 -26.07 11.90
CA ALA A 125 19.43 -26.58 11.39
C ALA A 125 19.41 -26.74 9.86
N LYS A 126 18.31 -27.25 9.29
CA LYS A 126 18.13 -27.36 7.83
C LYS A 126 18.07 -26.01 7.12
N GLN A 127 17.43 -25.01 7.72
CA GLN A 127 17.39 -23.65 7.17
C GLN A 127 18.81 -23.05 7.14
N ILE A 128 19.55 -23.18 8.23
CA ILE A 128 20.95 -22.73 8.31
C ILE A 128 21.82 -23.44 7.27
N ASP A 129 21.70 -24.78 7.13
CA ASP A 129 22.45 -25.57 6.16
C ASP A 129 22.08 -25.20 4.71
N SER A 130 20.85 -24.72 4.44
CA SER A 130 20.44 -24.23 3.11
C SER A 130 20.86 -22.79 2.82
N GLY A 131 21.29 -22.04 3.85
CA GLY A 131 21.61 -20.62 3.73
C GLY A 131 20.40 -19.70 3.70
N GLU A 132 19.18 -20.20 3.95
CA GLU A 132 17.94 -19.43 3.88
C GLU A 132 17.17 -19.57 5.21
N LEU A 133 16.92 -18.44 5.87
CA LEU A 133 16.11 -18.37 7.09
C LEU A 133 14.66 -18.01 6.73
N GLU A 134 13.73 -18.56 7.50
CA GLU A 134 12.33 -18.16 7.42
C GLU A 134 12.17 -16.68 7.73
N GLU A 135 11.18 -16.06 7.11
CA GLU A 135 10.93 -14.61 7.16
C GLU A 135 10.79 -14.07 8.60
N HIS A 136 10.25 -14.88 9.51
CA HIS A 136 10.12 -14.45 10.91
C HIS A 136 11.47 -14.24 11.63
N TYR A 137 12.51 -14.98 11.28
CA TYR A 137 13.86 -14.70 11.78
C TYR A 137 14.45 -13.46 11.13
N MET A 138 14.28 -13.34 9.82
CA MET A 138 14.82 -12.21 9.06
C MET A 138 14.25 -10.87 9.54
N LEU A 139 12.94 -10.76 9.82
CA LEU A 139 12.32 -9.54 10.34
C LEU A 139 12.90 -9.10 11.69
N GLN A 140 13.25 -10.04 12.57
CA GLN A 140 13.94 -9.74 13.82
C GLN A 140 15.34 -9.18 13.55
N LEU A 141 16.11 -9.86 12.67
CA LEU A 141 17.46 -9.47 12.30
C LEU A 141 17.50 -8.11 11.60
N ASP A 142 16.55 -7.84 10.71
CA ASP A 142 16.44 -6.55 10.01
C ASP A 142 16.33 -5.36 10.98
N GLN A 143 15.51 -5.50 12.03
CA GLN A 143 15.44 -4.46 13.08
C GLN A 143 16.71 -4.39 13.94
N GLN A 144 17.33 -5.51 14.22
CA GLN A 144 18.63 -5.55 14.91
C GLN A 144 19.71 -4.88 14.06
N PHE A 145 19.78 -5.12 12.77
CA PHE A 145 20.67 -4.42 11.85
C PHE A 145 20.43 -2.92 11.83
N ALA A 146 19.16 -2.52 11.74
CA ALA A 146 18.80 -1.10 11.69
C ALA A 146 19.23 -0.35 12.95
N LEU A 147 19.05 -0.95 14.14
CA LEU A 147 19.37 -0.31 15.42
C LEU A 147 20.83 -0.46 15.83
N SER A 148 21.47 -1.58 15.49
CA SER A 148 22.88 -1.80 15.84
C SER A 148 23.86 -1.06 14.91
N GLY A 149 23.52 -0.95 13.63
CA GLY A 149 24.44 -0.53 12.59
C GLY A 149 25.40 -1.65 12.15
N ALA A 150 25.20 -2.89 12.61
CA ALA A 150 26.07 -4.01 12.28
C ALA A 150 26.11 -4.27 10.77
N GLU A 151 27.26 -4.67 10.28
CA GLU A 151 27.47 -5.03 8.87
C GLU A 151 26.98 -6.46 8.60
N LYS A 152 27.14 -7.36 9.59
CA LYS A 152 26.67 -8.75 9.55
C LYS A 152 26.28 -9.25 10.92
N ILE A 153 25.40 -10.24 10.99
CA ILE A 153 25.01 -10.94 12.21
C ILE A 153 25.34 -12.42 12.06
N LEU A 154 26.02 -12.98 13.07
CA LEU A 154 26.19 -14.40 13.23
C LEU A 154 24.93 -14.99 13.86
N PHE A 155 24.09 -15.60 13.05
CA PHE A 155 22.89 -16.30 13.49
C PHE A 155 23.23 -17.74 13.84
N VAL A 156 22.93 -18.15 15.09
CA VAL A 156 23.33 -19.46 15.63
C VAL A 156 22.13 -20.24 16.13
N ALA A 157 22.06 -21.51 15.82
CA ALA A 157 21.16 -22.48 16.46
C ALA A 157 21.99 -23.52 17.22
N SER A 158 21.84 -23.56 18.56
CA SER A 158 22.55 -24.54 19.37
C SER A 158 21.78 -24.95 20.64
N ASN A 159 22.20 -26.04 21.25
CA ASN A 159 21.79 -26.44 22.60
C ASN A 159 22.81 -26.02 23.68
N GLY A 160 23.79 -25.19 23.32
CA GLY A 160 24.89 -24.75 24.17
C GLY A 160 26.14 -25.61 24.11
N THR A 161 26.18 -26.64 23.26
CA THR A 161 27.36 -27.49 23.04
C THR A 161 27.86 -27.40 21.61
N GLU A 162 29.13 -27.74 21.38
CA GLU A 162 29.76 -27.71 20.06
C GLU A 162 29.14 -28.74 19.09
N GLU A 163 28.70 -29.89 19.61
CA GLU A 163 28.12 -30.97 18.78
C GLU A 163 26.80 -30.56 18.12
N ALA A 164 26.04 -29.68 18.76
CA ALA A 164 24.77 -29.16 18.24
C ALA A 164 24.86 -27.66 17.99
N PHE A 165 25.92 -27.23 17.29
CA PHE A 165 26.15 -25.83 16.92
C PHE A 165 26.10 -25.66 15.43
N LYS A 166 25.10 -24.92 14.92
CA LYS A 166 24.91 -24.54 13.53
C LYS A 166 24.89 -23.04 13.43
N TYR A 167 25.48 -22.48 12.38
CA TYR A 167 25.49 -21.04 12.21
C TYR A 167 25.35 -20.61 10.74
N LEU A 168 24.88 -19.38 10.54
CA LEU A 168 24.77 -18.69 9.27
C LEU A 168 25.20 -17.23 9.44
N TRP A 169 26.06 -16.74 8.57
CA TRP A 169 26.33 -15.32 8.46
C TRP A 169 25.22 -14.65 7.65
N VAL A 170 24.55 -13.69 8.24
CA VAL A 170 23.53 -12.89 7.59
C VAL A 170 24.11 -11.50 7.36
N GLU A 171 24.11 -11.06 6.11
CA GLU A 171 24.59 -9.74 5.72
C GLU A 171 23.47 -8.70 5.84
N ARG A 172 23.85 -7.44 6.13
CA ARG A 172 22.91 -6.32 6.19
C ARG A 172 22.33 -6.02 4.81
N ASP A 173 21.01 -5.97 4.71
CA ASP A 173 20.28 -5.54 3.51
C ASP A 173 19.31 -4.41 3.85
N GLU A 174 19.68 -3.16 3.53
CA GLU A 174 18.85 -1.98 3.83
C GLU A 174 17.56 -1.93 3.02
N SER A 175 17.45 -2.66 1.91
CA SER A 175 16.22 -2.73 1.12
C SER A 175 15.06 -3.36 1.90
N ARG A 176 15.37 -4.17 2.92
CA ARG A 176 14.39 -4.83 3.79
C ARG A 176 13.85 -3.93 4.91
N PHE A 177 14.51 -2.79 5.18
CA PHE A 177 14.10 -1.90 6.27
C PHE A 177 12.78 -1.18 5.98
N GLN A 178 12.57 -0.75 4.72
CA GLN A 178 11.33 -0.05 4.37
C GLN A 178 10.08 -0.94 4.48
N PRO A 179 10.07 -2.21 4.00
CA PRO A 179 8.98 -3.13 4.26
C PRO A 179 8.70 -3.36 5.75
N LEU A 180 9.75 -3.48 6.57
CA LEU A 180 9.59 -3.62 8.03
C LEU A 180 8.98 -2.36 8.67
N LEU A 181 9.44 -1.17 8.27
CA LEU A 181 8.84 0.09 8.72
C LEU A 181 7.37 0.20 8.32
N SER A 182 7.01 -0.20 7.10
CA SER A 182 5.62 -0.23 6.64
C SER A 182 4.75 -1.15 7.50
N ALA A 183 5.29 -2.30 7.92
CA ALA A 183 4.61 -3.22 8.83
C ALA A 183 4.38 -2.59 10.22
N TRP A 184 5.38 -1.92 10.77
CA TRP A 184 5.27 -1.20 12.03
C TRP A 184 4.34 0.01 11.95
N GLU A 185 4.36 0.78 10.88
CA GLU A 185 3.42 1.90 10.66
C GLU A 185 1.98 1.43 10.58
N GLN A 186 1.74 0.30 9.93
CA GLN A 186 0.39 -0.29 9.92
C GLN A 186 0.00 -0.84 11.28
N PHE A 187 0.97 -1.42 12.03
CA PHE A 187 0.72 -1.91 13.38
C PHE A 187 0.32 -0.76 14.33
N ASP A 188 1.03 0.36 14.27
CA ASP A 188 0.77 1.55 15.10
C ASP A 188 -0.61 2.17 14.79
N LYS A 189 -0.98 2.24 13.52
CA LYS A 189 -2.32 2.69 13.10
C LYS A 189 -3.41 1.77 13.63
N ASP A 190 -3.22 0.45 13.48
CA ASP A 190 -4.19 -0.52 13.97
C ASP A 190 -4.23 -0.54 15.51
N LEU A 191 -3.12 -0.28 16.20
CA LEU A 191 -3.07 -0.15 17.67
C LEU A 191 -3.87 1.05 18.17
N ALA A 192 -3.82 2.17 17.47
CA ALA A 192 -4.60 3.36 17.82
C ALA A 192 -6.12 3.13 17.75
N ASP A 193 -6.57 2.26 16.84
CA ASP A 193 -7.98 1.91 16.66
C ASP A 193 -8.37 0.63 17.41
N HIS A 194 -7.38 -0.08 18.00
CA HIS A 194 -7.58 -1.38 18.62
C HIS A 194 -8.37 -1.29 19.92
N LYS A 195 -9.40 -2.11 20.01
CA LYS A 195 -10.17 -2.32 21.24
C LYS A 195 -9.81 -3.71 21.77
N PRO A 196 -9.07 -3.80 22.87
CA PRO A 196 -8.74 -5.08 23.45
C PRO A 196 -10.00 -5.90 23.69
N ALA A 197 -9.99 -7.19 23.33
CA ALA A 197 -11.05 -8.09 23.71
C ALA A 197 -11.18 -8.09 25.24
N GLU A 198 -12.40 -7.91 25.75
CA GLU A 198 -12.64 -8.02 27.20
C GLU A 198 -12.18 -9.41 27.66
N THR A 199 -11.04 -9.45 28.32
CA THR A 199 -10.40 -10.61 28.95
C THR A 199 -10.12 -11.80 28.00
N GLU A 200 -8.85 -12.25 27.95
CA GLU A 200 -8.51 -13.53 27.31
C GLU A 200 -9.49 -14.61 27.74
N GLN A 201 -10.31 -15.07 26.80
CA GLN A 201 -11.12 -16.25 27.06
C GLN A 201 -10.14 -17.42 27.21
N PRO A 202 -10.13 -18.13 28.35
CA PRO A 202 -9.31 -19.30 28.50
C PRO A 202 -9.59 -20.24 27.33
N LYS A 203 -8.54 -20.89 26.83
CA LYS A 203 -8.66 -21.86 25.73
C LYS A 203 -9.89 -22.73 25.94
N ALA A 204 -10.78 -22.74 24.98
CA ALA A 204 -12.06 -23.46 25.10
C ALA A 204 -11.81 -24.94 25.37
N GLU A 205 -11.94 -25.35 26.64
CA GLU A 205 -11.75 -26.75 27.04
C GLU A 205 -13.01 -27.58 26.89
N GLY A 206 -14.15 -26.94 26.74
CA GLY A 206 -15.47 -27.53 26.66
C GLY A 206 -15.83 -28.31 27.94
N LYS A 207 -17.06 -28.30 28.35
CA LYS A 207 -17.59 -29.05 29.47
C LYS A 207 -18.49 -30.17 28.96
N ALA A 208 -18.22 -31.42 29.38
CA ALA A 208 -19.14 -32.50 29.08
C ALA A 208 -20.39 -32.39 29.98
N PRO A 209 -21.56 -32.85 29.53
CA PRO A 209 -22.73 -33.03 30.41
C PRO A 209 -22.40 -33.93 31.59
N ASP A 210 -23.11 -33.75 32.70
CA ASP A 210 -22.94 -34.57 33.89
C ASP A 210 -23.16 -36.06 33.59
N ALA A 211 -22.31 -36.90 34.19
CA ALA A 211 -22.35 -38.33 33.94
C ALA A 211 -23.67 -38.95 34.48
N LEU A 212 -24.33 -39.71 33.61
CA LEU A 212 -25.54 -40.46 34.01
C LEU A 212 -25.18 -41.56 35.00
N PRO A 213 -26.07 -41.85 35.99
CA PRO A 213 -25.90 -42.97 36.91
C PRO A 213 -25.81 -44.29 36.14
N ALA A 214 -25.34 -45.33 36.77
CA ALA A 214 -25.37 -46.66 36.17
C ALA A 214 -26.81 -47.19 36.09
N LEU A 215 -27.18 -47.64 34.89
CA LEU A 215 -28.48 -48.36 34.73
C LEU A 215 -28.32 -49.76 35.33
N VAL A 216 -29.09 -50.05 36.37
CA VAL A 216 -29.10 -51.34 37.05
C VAL A 216 -30.49 -51.99 36.86
N VAL A 217 -30.51 -53.16 36.20
CA VAL A 217 -31.67 -53.99 36.10
C VAL A 217 -31.32 -55.39 36.56
N ARG A 218 -31.97 -55.86 37.61
CA ARG A 218 -31.84 -57.24 38.11
C ARG A 218 -33.11 -58.01 37.78
N ALA A 219 -32.93 -59.19 37.22
CA ALA A 219 -34.02 -60.01 36.80
C ALA A 219 -33.69 -61.51 37.01
N SER A 220 -34.61 -62.27 37.57
CA SER A 220 -34.55 -63.73 37.68
C SER A 220 -35.94 -64.34 37.36
N GLY A 221 -36.32 -64.32 36.05
CA GLY A 221 -37.66 -64.71 35.61
C GLY A 221 -38.67 -63.54 35.56
N MET A 222 -38.51 -62.51 36.36
CA MET A 222 -39.25 -61.23 36.40
C MET A 222 -38.25 -60.13 36.80
N VAL A 223 -38.56 -58.87 36.51
CA VAL A 223 -37.78 -57.73 36.99
C VAL A 223 -37.93 -57.62 38.51
N GLU A 224 -36.87 -57.91 39.27
CA GLU A 224 -36.89 -57.87 40.72
C GLU A 224 -36.55 -56.48 41.26
N ALA A 225 -35.63 -55.78 40.59
CA ALA A 225 -35.24 -54.41 40.93
C ALA A 225 -34.71 -53.66 39.70
N SER A 226 -35.13 -52.38 39.51
CA SER A 226 -34.65 -51.54 38.45
C SER A 226 -34.69 -50.06 38.86
N ASN A 227 -33.66 -49.33 38.55
CA ASN A 227 -33.63 -47.84 38.63
C ASN A 227 -33.96 -47.16 37.31
N LEU A 228 -34.65 -47.88 36.37
CA LEU A 228 -34.89 -47.41 35.02
C LEU A 228 -35.65 -46.09 34.98
N LYS A 229 -36.72 -45.90 35.76
CA LYS A 229 -37.51 -44.65 35.80
C LYS A 229 -36.69 -43.44 36.27
N GLU A 230 -35.84 -43.65 37.29
CA GLU A 230 -34.94 -42.61 37.78
C GLU A 230 -33.87 -42.28 36.76
N PHE A 231 -33.25 -43.31 36.16
CA PHE A 231 -32.28 -43.15 35.08
C PHE A 231 -32.91 -42.42 33.89
N GLU A 232 -34.11 -42.80 33.46
CA GLU A 232 -34.83 -42.12 32.37
C GLU A 232 -35.05 -40.64 32.68
N ALA A 233 -35.50 -40.30 33.89
CA ALA A 233 -35.74 -38.91 34.26
C ALA A 233 -34.43 -38.08 34.25
N ILE A 234 -33.33 -38.60 34.77
CA ILE A 234 -32.04 -37.96 34.78
C ILE A 234 -31.47 -37.82 33.35
N ALA A 235 -31.58 -38.91 32.55
CA ALA A 235 -31.09 -38.90 31.18
C ALA A 235 -31.82 -37.85 30.34
N ARG A 236 -33.16 -37.80 30.43
CA ARG A 236 -33.94 -36.76 29.70
C ARG A 236 -33.61 -35.34 30.15
N ALA A 237 -33.44 -35.11 31.46
CA ALA A 237 -33.06 -33.81 31.99
C ALA A 237 -31.67 -33.38 31.49
N THR A 238 -30.68 -34.29 31.53
CA THR A 238 -29.32 -34.04 31.06
C THR A 238 -29.29 -33.72 29.55
N LEU A 239 -30.01 -34.54 28.76
CA LEU A 239 -30.10 -34.32 27.29
C LEU A 239 -30.81 -33.02 26.94
N ALA A 240 -31.86 -32.63 27.65
CA ALA A 240 -32.58 -31.38 27.45
C ALA A 240 -31.72 -30.14 27.81
N GLY A 241 -30.77 -30.32 28.75
CA GLY A 241 -29.85 -29.26 29.14
C GLY A 241 -28.71 -29.00 28.18
N ILE A 242 -28.53 -29.77 27.10
CA ILE A 242 -27.48 -29.59 26.11
C ILE A 242 -27.76 -28.35 25.26
N ASN A 243 -26.83 -27.39 25.25
CA ASN A 243 -26.91 -26.20 24.39
C ASN A 243 -26.78 -26.58 22.92
N THR A 244 -27.77 -26.18 22.10
CA THR A 244 -27.78 -26.39 20.65
C THR A 244 -27.60 -25.09 19.86
N ASP A 245 -27.53 -23.92 20.53
CA ASP A 245 -27.19 -22.64 19.93
C ASP A 245 -25.72 -22.31 20.21
N LEU A 246 -24.89 -22.45 19.19
CA LEU A 246 -23.43 -22.42 19.31
C LEU A 246 -22.90 -21.11 18.74
N GLN A 247 -22.43 -20.22 19.61
CA GLN A 247 -21.95 -18.89 19.22
C GLN A 247 -20.43 -18.71 19.47
N THR A 248 -19.89 -19.30 20.52
CA THR A 248 -18.51 -19.13 20.97
C THR A 248 -17.68 -20.41 20.81
N ASP A 249 -16.35 -20.30 20.83
CA ASP A 249 -15.45 -21.46 20.82
C ASP A 249 -15.72 -22.40 22.02
N ASN A 250 -16.16 -21.88 23.17
CA ASN A 250 -16.59 -22.68 24.32
C ASN A 250 -17.86 -23.47 23.99
N ASP A 251 -18.87 -22.85 23.36
CA ASP A 251 -20.09 -23.55 22.96
C ASP A 251 -19.78 -24.69 21.98
N PHE A 252 -18.87 -24.48 21.03
CA PHE A 252 -18.45 -25.52 20.10
C PHE A 252 -17.69 -26.65 20.80
N ALA A 253 -16.79 -26.32 21.74
CA ALA A 253 -16.08 -27.32 22.53
C ALA A 253 -17.01 -28.13 23.45
N ASP A 254 -17.99 -27.47 24.09
CA ASP A 254 -19.04 -28.11 24.89
C ASP A 254 -19.88 -29.05 24.04
N ALA A 255 -20.30 -28.61 22.86
CA ALA A 255 -21.09 -29.40 21.94
C ALA A 255 -20.34 -30.65 21.42
N GLU A 256 -19.04 -30.52 21.11
CA GLU A 256 -18.20 -31.65 20.70
C GLU A 256 -18.07 -32.70 21.83
N LYS A 257 -17.90 -32.24 23.10
CA LYS A 257 -17.90 -33.14 24.26
C LYS A 257 -19.29 -33.77 24.51
N ALA A 258 -20.37 -33.01 24.30
CA ALA A 258 -21.74 -33.53 24.38
C ALA A 258 -22.04 -34.61 23.33
N VAL A 259 -21.55 -34.42 22.08
CA VAL A 259 -21.65 -35.46 21.03
C VAL A 259 -20.95 -36.75 21.45
N LYS A 260 -19.75 -36.65 22.03
CA LYS A 260 -18.99 -37.77 22.55
C LYS A 260 -19.73 -38.45 23.72
N PHE A 261 -20.22 -37.65 24.68
CA PHE A 261 -21.04 -38.10 25.77
C PHE A 261 -22.27 -38.89 25.28
N CYS A 262 -23.05 -38.38 24.34
CA CYS A 262 -24.20 -39.07 23.72
C CYS A 262 -23.77 -40.42 23.11
N THR A 263 -22.62 -40.46 22.42
CA THR A 263 -22.11 -41.71 21.84
C THR A 263 -21.80 -42.78 22.93
N ASP A 264 -21.21 -42.33 24.03
CA ASP A 264 -20.87 -43.22 25.14
C ASP A 264 -22.15 -43.69 25.88
N VAL A 265 -23.16 -42.84 26.03
CA VAL A 265 -24.49 -43.19 26.55
C VAL A 265 -25.17 -44.23 25.67
N GLU A 266 -25.19 -44.03 24.32
CA GLU A 266 -25.75 -45.03 23.39
C GLU A 266 -25.09 -46.41 23.56
N LYS A 267 -23.76 -46.49 23.64
CA LYS A 267 -23.04 -47.75 23.84
C LYS A 267 -23.38 -48.40 25.17
N ARG A 268 -23.49 -47.62 26.28
CA ARG A 268 -23.88 -48.15 27.60
C ARG A 268 -25.30 -48.68 27.61
N LEU A 269 -26.24 -48.02 26.90
CA LEU A 269 -27.61 -48.49 26.76
C LEU A 269 -27.68 -49.75 25.92
N ASP A 270 -26.88 -49.90 24.86
CA ASP A 270 -26.75 -51.14 24.10
C ASP A 270 -26.29 -52.31 24.98
N GLY A 271 -25.22 -52.09 25.76
CA GLY A 271 -24.72 -53.11 26.69
C GLY A 271 -25.72 -53.48 27.76
N ALA A 272 -26.48 -52.51 28.31
CA ALA A 272 -27.55 -52.77 29.26
C ALA A 272 -28.71 -53.58 28.62
N ARG A 273 -29.11 -53.23 27.38
CA ARG A 273 -30.11 -53.93 26.61
C ARG A 273 -29.71 -55.39 26.34
N GLU A 274 -28.49 -55.64 25.89
CA GLU A 274 -27.98 -57.00 25.64
C GLU A 274 -27.94 -57.82 26.93
N ASN A 275 -27.50 -57.22 28.06
CA ASN A 275 -27.47 -57.89 29.36
C ASN A 275 -28.89 -58.31 29.83
N VAL A 276 -29.88 -57.42 29.67
CA VAL A 276 -31.28 -57.70 30.00
C VAL A 276 -31.89 -58.78 29.11
N LEU A 277 -31.66 -58.71 27.78
CA LEU A 277 -32.15 -59.72 26.82
C LEU A 277 -31.54 -61.10 27.01
N GLY A 278 -30.29 -61.16 27.48
CA GLY A 278 -29.59 -62.42 27.82
C GLY A 278 -30.20 -63.16 29.01
N GLN A 279 -31.00 -62.50 29.82
CA GLN A 279 -31.49 -63.04 31.08
C GLN A 279 -32.97 -63.45 31.07
N MET A 280 -33.85 -63.05 30.07
CA MET A 280 -35.29 -63.28 30.18
C MET A 280 -36.15 -63.16 28.92
N LYS A 281 -37.34 -63.90 28.94
CA LYS A 281 -38.40 -63.86 27.93
C LYS A 281 -39.52 -62.80 28.17
N THR A 282 -39.51 -62.04 29.31
CA THR A 282 -40.60 -61.14 29.72
C THR A 282 -40.17 -59.72 30.07
N VAL A 283 -39.21 -59.16 29.32
CA VAL A 283 -38.62 -57.83 29.65
C VAL A 283 -38.95 -56.74 28.61
N ASP A 284 -40.05 -56.94 27.88
CA ASP A 284 -40.44 -56.05 26.75
C ASP A 284 -40.55 -54.57 27.14
N GLU A 285 -41.08 -54.24 28.33
CA GLU A 285 -41.21 -52.85 28.79
C GLU A 285 -39.86 -52.19 29.11
N VAL A 286 -38.95 -52.90 29.76
CA VAL A 286 -37.61 -52.38 30.08
C VAL A 286 -36.78 -52.16 28.81
N VAL A 287 -36.87 -53.13 27.88
CA VAL A 287 -36.16 -53.02 26.59
C VAL A 287 -36.70 -51.86 25.79
N ARG A 288 -38.04 -51.67 25.71
CA ARG A 288 -38.67 -50.54 25.02
C ARG A 288 -38.25 -49.20 25.63
N SER A 289 -38.19 -49.08 26.94
CA SER A 289 -37.74 -47.85 27.60
C SER A 289 -36.25 -47.55 27.32
N ILE A 290 -35.38 -48.56 27.35
CA ILE A 290 -33.97 -48.44 27.01
C ILE A 290 -33.82 -48.03 25.55
N ASP A 291 -34.54 -48.68 24.63
CA ASP A 291 -34.53 -48.36 23.19
C ASP A 291 -35.04 -46.94 22.93
N ALA A 292 -36.08 -46.49 23.66
CA ALA A 292 -36.60 -45.13 23.55
C ALA A 292 -35.56 -44.04 23.96
N ILE A 293 -34.89 -44.26 25.13
CA ILE A 293 -33.85 -43.33 25.60
C ILE A 293 -32.66 -43.34 24.67
N LYS A 294 -32.27 -44.49 24.16
CA LYS A 294 -31.20 -44.63 23.18
C LYS A 294 -31.49 -43.86 21.89
N GLU A 295 -32.70 -44.04 21.36
CA GLU A 295 -33.11 -43.32 20.11
C GLU A 295 -33.18 -41.81 20.35
N GLU A 296 -33.71 -41.36 21.49
CA GLU A 296 -33.69 -39.93 21.85
C GLU A 296 -32.26 -39.37 21.94
N THR A 297 -31.36 -40.09 22.60
CA THR A 297 -29.93 -39.74 22.71
C THR A 297 -29.29 -39.66 21.32
N ARG A 298 -29.58 -40.65 20.45
CA ARG A 298 -29.12 -40.70 19.06
C ARG A 298 -29.61 -39.51 18.25
N GLN A 299 -30.88 -39.14 18.36
CA GLN A 299 -31.46 -38.00 17.65
C GLN A 299 -30.80 -36.70 18.09
N ILE A 300 -30.56 -36.49 19.38
CA ILE A 300 -29.87 -35.34 19.91
C ILE A 300 -28.42 -35.29 19.41
N ARG A 301 -27.70 -36.42 19.46
CA ARG A 301 -26.34 -36.52 18.93
C ARG A 301 -26.25 -36.14 17.45
N LEU A 302 -27.16 -36.69 16.62
CA LEU A 302 -27.17 -36.39 15.18
C LEU A 302 -27.52 -34.93 14.91
N LYS A 303 -28.53 -34.39 15.63
CA LYS A 303 -28.94 -32.99 15.52
C LYS A 303 -27.78 -32.06 15.93
N LEU A 304 -27.13 -32.34 17.06
CA LEU A 304 -26.03 -31.56 17.57
C LEU A 304 -24.80 -31.65 16.66
N GLY A 305 -24.43 -32.85 16.21
CA GLY A 305 -23.33 -33.05 15.26
C GLY A 305 -23.52 -32.28 13.94
N LYS A 306 -24.79 -32.25 13.43
CA LYS A 306 -25.13 -31.43 12.27
C LYS A 306 -25.03 -29.94 12.59
N ALA A 307 -25.60 -29.49 13.72
CA ALA A 307 -25.56 -28.10 14.14
C ALA A 307 -24.15 -27.59 14.30
N VAL A 308 -23.24 -28.35 14.94
CA VAL A 308 -21.81 -28.02 15.06
C VAL A 308 -21.20 -27.77 13.68
N LYS A 309 -21.45 -28.68 12.74
CA LYS A 309 -20.88 -28.55 11.39
C LYS A 309 -21.45 -27.33 10.64
N ASP A 310 -22.78 -27.20 10.61
CA ASP A 310 -23.47 -26.17 9.85
C ASP A 310 -23.16 -24.76 10.41
N GLN A 311 -23.12 -24.61 11.74
CA GLN A 311 -22.81 -23.35 12.39
C GLN A 311 -21.32 -22.97 12.27
N LYS A 312 -20.39 -23.94 12.35
CA LYS A 312 -18.96 -23.67 12.08
C LYS A 312 -18.76 -23.16 10.65
N GLU A 313 -19.40 -23.79 9.67
CA GLU A 313 -19.30 -23.29 8.28
C GLU A 313 -19.96 -21.92 8.10
N SER A 314 -21.10 -21.68 8.75
CA SER A 314 -21.77 -20.36 8.73
C SER A 314 -20.88 -19.27 9.33
N ARG A 315 -20.29 -19.51 10.51
CA ARG A 315 -19.37 -18.57 11.15
C ARG A 315 -18.12 -18.32 10.34
N LYS A 316 -17.57 -19.35 9.74
CA LYS A 316 -16.43 -19.21 8.82
C LYS A 316 -16.76 -18.32 7.62
N LEU A 317 -17.93 -18.50 7.01
CA LEU A 317 -18.39 -17.64 5.91
C LEU A 317 -18.64 -16.19 6.36
N GLU A 318 -19.20 -16.02 7.55
CA GLU A 318 -19.42 -14.70 8.14
C GLU A 318 -18.10 -13.95 8.34
N ILE A 319 -17.10 -14.56 9.00
CA ILE A 319 -15.76 -14.01 9.18
C ILE A 319 -15.14 -13.63 7.83
N LEU A 320 -15.19 -14.56 6.86
CA LEU A 320 -14.65 -14.34 5.52
C LEU A 320 -15.30 -13.14 4.82
N ASN A 321 -16.63 -13.04 4.85
CA ASN A 321 -17.35 -11.95 4.19
C ASN A 321 -17.12 -10.61 4.90
N THR A 322 -17.11 -10.60 6.24
CA THR A 322 -16.83 -9.39 7.03
C THR A 322 -15.42 -8.87 6.75
N SER A 323 -14.42 -9.76 6.72
CA SER A 323 -13.03 -9.38 6.43
C SER A 323 -12.89 -8.84 5.00
N ARG A 324 -13.52 -9.46 4.01
CA ARG A 324 -13.53 -8.96 2.63
C ARG A 324 -14.18 -7.58 2.53
N GLN A 325 -15.32 -7.39 3.17
CA GLN A 325 -16.01 -6.10 3.17
C GLN A 325 -15.16 -5.03 3.84
N ALA A 326 -14.58 -5.31 5.01
CA ALA A 326 -13.73 -4.38 5.72
C ALA A 326 -12.48 -3.98 4.89
N PHE A 327 -11.88 -4.90 4.15
CA PHE A 327 -10.77 -4.59 3.26
C PHE A 327 -11.18 -3.74 2.06
N ASN A 328 -12.32 -4.04 1.44
CA ASN A 328 -12.87 -3.23 0.37
C ASN A 328 -13.16 -1.81 0.85
N ASP A 329 -13.78 -1.65 2.02
CA ASP A 329 -14.07 -0.35 2.61
C ASP A 329 -12.78 0.44 2.91
N PHE A 330 -11.73 -0.25 3.36
CA PHE A 330 -10.41 0.35 3.56
C PHE A 330 -9.82 0.86 2.24
N THR A 331 -9.78 0.04 1.19
CA THR A 331 -9.20 0.43 -0.10
C THR A 331 -9.97 1.58 -0.76
N HIS A 332 -11.30 1.61 -0.60
CA HIS A 332 -12.12 2.71 -1.10
C HIS A 332 -11.88 4.05 -0.39
N LYS A 333 -11.44 4.04 0.86
CA LYS A 333 -11.09 5.25 1.63
C LYS A 333 -9.73 5.84 1.28
N LEU A 334 -8.88 5.12 0.56
CA LEU A 334 -7.58 5.64 0.13
C LEU A 334 -7.75 6.81 -0.84
N SER A 335 -6.98 7.88 -0.65
CA SER A 335 -7.04 9.10 -1.47
C SER A 335 -6.77 8.88 -2.96
N VAL A 336 -6.17 7.75 -3.29
CA VAL A 336 -5.83 7.30 -4.65
C VAL A 336 -6.63 6.08 -5.10
N SER A 337 -7.72 5.76 -4.41
CA SER A 337 -8.55 4.54 -4.64
C SER A 337 -8.91 4.32 -6.10
N LYS A 338 -9.15 5.40 -6.87
CA LYS A 338 -9.44 5.36 -8.31
C LYS A 338 -8.33 4.69 -9.15
N TYR A 339 -7.10 4.73 -8.70
CA TYR A 339 -5.92 4.25 -9.42
C TYR A 339 -5.32 2.99 -8.81
N MET A 340 -5.92 2.48 -7.72
CA MET A 340 -5.46 1.27 -7.06
C MET A 340 -5.68 0.04 -7.94
N PRO A 341 -4.69 -0.85 -8.05
CA PRO A 341 -4.89 -2.17 -8.66
C PRO A 341 -5.73 -3.06 -7.75
N ALA A 342 -6.20 -4.19 -8.27
CA ALA A 342 -6.79 -5.23 -7.46
C ALA A 342 -5.69 -5.88 -6.60
N ILE A 343 -5.86 -5.81 -5.28
CA ILE A 343 -4.95 -6.43 -4.32
C ILE A 343 -5.53 -7.80 -3.94
N ASN A 344 -4.68 -8.81 -3.99
CA ASN A 344 -5.09 -10.16 -3.61
C ASN A 344 -5.02 -10.34 -2.10
N ALA A 345 -6.18 -10.26 -1.42
CA ALA A 345 -6.32 -10.61 -0.02
C ALA A 345 -6.93 -12.02 0.08
N ASP A 346 -6.09 -13.03 0.37
CA ASP A 346 -6.51 -14.44 0.43
C ASP A 346 -6.95 -14.85 1.84
N PHE A 347 -8.04 -14.25 2.31
CA PHE A 347 -8.64 -14.60 3.60
C PHE A 347 -9.05 -16.09 3.68
N ALA A 348 -9.49 -16.67 2.56
CA ALA A 348 -9.89 -18.07 2.53
C ALA A 348 -8.69 -19.02 2.70
N GLY A 349 -7.55 -18.71 2.07
CA GLY A 349 -6.29 -19.43 2.22
C GLY A 349 -5.74 -19.31 3.64
N ALA A 350 -5.77 -18.11 4.23
CA ALA A 350 -5.33 -17.85 5.60
C ALA A 350 -6.08 -18.70 6.63
N MET A 351 -7.38 -18.93 6.44
CA MET A 351 -8.22 -19.77 7.30
C MET A 351 -7.96 -21.27 7.18
N LYS A 352 -7.21 -21.71 6.16
CA LYS A 352 -6.99 -23.14 5.90
C LYS A 352 -6.24 -23.79 7.07
N GLY A 353 -6.76 -24.90 7.57
CA GLY A 353 -6.18 -25.66 8.67
C GLY A 353 -6.51 -25.12 10.08
N LYS A 354 -7.13 -23.96 10.19
CA LYS A 354 -7.60 -23.40 11.48
C LYS A 354 -8.88 -24.11 11.93
N LYS A 355 -9.00 -24.37 13.24
CA LYS A 355 -10.06 -25.21 13.81
C LYS A 355 -11.03 -24.48 14.72
N THR A 356 -10.57 -23.41 15.41
CA THR A 356 -11.39 -22.63 16.34
C THR A 356 -11.82 -21.31 15.70
N ILE A 357 -12.92 -20.72 16.18
CA ILE A 357 -13.42 -19.43 15.70
C ILE A 357 -12.36 -18.34 15.91
N SER A 358 -11.73 -18.32 17.08
CA SER A 358 -10.66 -17.36 17.39
C SER A 358 -9.47 -17.49 16.44
N SER A 359 -9.03 -18.72 16.12
CA SER A 359 -7.92 -18.93 15.18
C SER A 359 -8.28 -18.58 13.72
N LEU A 360 -9.55 -18.75 13.33
CA LEU A 360 -10.05 -18.31 12.02
C LEU A 360 -10.06 -16.78 11.93
N GLN A 361 -10.55 -16.10 12.97
CA GLN A 361 -10.55 -14.64 13.05
C GLN A 361 -9.13 -14.07 13.01
N SER A 362 -8.23 -14.58 13.89
CA SER A 362 -6.84 -14.13 13.92
C SER A 362 -6.13 -14.30 12.57
N ALA A 363 -6.36 -15.40 11.86
CA ALA A 363 -5.78 -15.61 10.54
C ALA A 363 -6.31 -14.61 9.49
N CYS A 364 -7.58 -14.23 9.58
CA CYS A 364 -8.15 -13.17 8.74
C CYS A 364 -7.58 -11.79 9.09
N ASP A 365 -7.34 -11.52 10.36
CA ASP A 365 -6.79 -10.25 10.83
C ASP A 365 -5.32 -10.10 10.41
N ASP A 366 -4.52 -11.18 10.48
CA ASP A 366 -3.15 -11.22 9.95
C ASP A 366 -3.12 -10.95 8.44
N GLU A 367 -4.01 -11.60 7.68
CA GLU A 367 -4.13 -11.37 6.23
C GLU A 367 -4.64 -9.96 5.90
N MET A 368 -5.56 -9.43 6.71
CA MET A 368 -6.02 -8.05 6.62
C MET A 368 -4.86 -7.06 6.77
N ALA A 369 -4.01 -7.27 7.76
CA ALA A 369 -2.83 -6.43 7.99
C ALA A 369 -1.86 -6.50 6.81
N ARG A 370 -1.54 -7.71 6.31
CA ARG A 370 -0.71 -7.90 5.14
C ARG A 370 -1.25 -7.16 3.92
N ALA A 371 -2.54 -7.33 3.65
CA ALA A 371 -3.19 -6.69 2.51
C ALA A 371 -3.26 -5.16 2.65
N LYS A 372 -3.45 -4.63 3.87
CA LYS A 372 -3.39 -3.19 4.15
C LYS A 372 -1.99 -2.61 3.95
N ILE A 373 -0.94 -3.33 4.36
CA ILE A 373 0.46 -2.93 4.13
C ILE A 373 0.69 -2.78 2.63
N GLU A 374 0.40 -3.83 1.85
CA GLU A 374 0.53 -3.81 0.39
C GLU A 374 -0.27 -2.65 -0.25
N ALA A 375 -1.51 -2.44 0.22
CA ALA A 375 -2.36 -1.35 -0.26
C ALA A 375 -1.75 0.03 0.02
N ASN A 376 -1.21 0.24 1.21
CA ASN A 376 -0.58 1.51 1.60
C ASN A 376 0.71 1.78 0.82
N GLU A 377 1.54 0.76 0.57
CA GLU A 377 2.75 0.88 -0.24
C GLU A 377 2.42 1.32 -1.67
N ILE A 378 1.48 0.64 -2.31
CA ILE A 378 1.01 1.00 -3.65
C ILE A 378 0.40 2.41 -3.65
N ALA A 379 -0.44 2.72 -2.68
CA ALA A 379 -1.06 4.04 -2.54
C ALA A 379 -0.01 5.15 -2.32
N GLY A 380 1.07 4.85 -1.59
CA GLY A 380 2.21 5.74 -1.39
C GLY A 380 2.89 6.08 -2.71
N VAL A 381 3.23 5.08 -3.51
CA VAL A 381 3.84 5.28 -4.84
C VAL A 381 2.93 6.11 -5.75
N ILE A 382 1.63 5.76 -5.82
CA ILE A 382 0.66 6.49 -6.64
C ILE A 382 0.53 7.95 -6.16
N SER A 383 0.53 8.19 -4.83
CA SER A 383 0.44 9.53 -4.26
C SER A 383 1.66 10.38 -4.62
N ILE A 384 2.87 9.83 -4.47
CA ILE A 384 4.11 10.50 -4.85
C ILE A 384 4.08 10.89 -6.35
N ASN A 385 3.70 9.96 -7.21
CA ASN A 385 3.63 10.18 -8.66
C ASN A 385 2.53 11.19 -9.03
N ARG A 386 1.39 11.16 -8.34
CA ARG A 386 0.30 12.13 -8.50
C ARG A 386 0.74 13.54 -8.10
N ASP A 387 1.42 13.65 -6.97
CA ASP A 387 1.87 14.94 -6.45
C ASP A 387 2.98 15.51 -7.33
N TYR A 388 3.90 14.66 -7.79
CA TYR A 388 4.93 15.03 -8.76
C TYR A 388 4.35 15.57 -10.09
N ILE A 389 3.36 14.88 -10.68
CA ILE A 389 2.75 15.36 -11.94
C ILE A 389 1.95 16.65 -11.72
N ASN A 390 1.35 16.83 -10.53
CA ASN A 390 0.64 18.06 -10.18
C ASN A 390 1.56 19.27 -10.10
N GLU A 391 2.79 19.06 -9.64
CA GLU A 391 3.81 20.10 -9.51
C GLU A 391 4.60 20.29 -10.81
N ALA A 392 5.21 19.23 -11.34
CA ALA A 392 6.13 19.29 -12.47
C ALA A 392 5.44 19.45 -13.83
N ALA A 393 4.18 19.07 -13.95
CA ALA A 393 3.43 19.07 -15.21
C ALA A 393 2.07 19.80 -15.10
N ALA A 394 1.94 20.81 -14.25
CA ALA A 394 0.69 21.54 -14.06
C ALA A 394 0.10 22.06 -15.39
N ASP A 395 0.94 22.66 -16.22
CA ASP A 395 0.56 23.22 -17.53
C ASP A 395 0.52 22.18 -18.66
N TYR A 396 1.00 20.96 -18.40
CA TYR A 396 1.15 19.89 -19.40
C TYR A 396 0.32 18.63 -19.07
N ARG A 397 -0.69 18.74 -18.20
CA ARG A 397 -1.51 17.59 -17.76
C ARG A 397 -2.16 16.83 -18.89
N PHE A 398 -2.49 17.50 -19.98
CA PHE A 398 -3.08 16.91 -21.17
C PHE A 398 -2.18 15.85 -21.85
N LEU A 399 -0.86 15.84 -21.56
CA LEU A 399 0.08 14.82 -22.05
C LEU A 399 -0.01 13.50 -21.30
N PHE A 400 -0.77 13.43 -20.20
CA PHE A 400 -0.79 12.31 -19.24
C PHE A 400 -2.20 11.76 -19.03
N ASN A 401 -3.00 11.65 -20.10
CA ASN A 401 -4.33 11.03 -20.05
C ASN A 401 -4.25 9.54 -19.64
N ASP A 402 -3.08 8.93 -19.80
CA ASP A 402 -2.73 7.57 -19.41
C ASP A 402 -2.12 7.47 -17.98
N PHE A 403 -2.29 8.50 -17.13
CA PHE A 403 -1.77 8.52 -15.76
C PHE A 403 -2.10 7.24 -14.99
N GLY A 404 -3.32 6.70 -15.14
CA GLY A 404 -3.73 5.47 -14.48
C GLY A 404 -2.87 4.24 -14.81
N GLN A 405 -2.20 4.22 -15.98
CA GLN A 405 -1.27 3.15 -16.38
C GLN A 405 0.16 3.41 -15.89
N LEU A 406 0.50 4.67 -15.64
CA LEU A 406 1.84 5.10 -15.28
C LEU A 406 2.04 5.28 -13.78
N CYS A 407 0.97 5.54 -13.04
CA CYS A 407 1.03 5.99 -11.64
C CYS A 407 1.63 4.96 -10.66
N GLN A 408 1.72 3.69 -11.05
CA GLN A 408 2.31 2.61 -10.25
C GLN A 408 3.82 2.39 -10.52
N LYS A 409 4.41 3.12 -11.46
CA LYS A 409 5.84 3.00 -11.73
C LYS A 409 6.68 3.55 -10.57
N PRO A 410 7.90 3.05 -10.38
CA PRO A 410 8.84 3.67 -9.45
C PRO A 410 8.96 5.17 -9.70
N ALA A 411 9.12 5.96 -8.65
CA ALA A 411 9.08 7.43 -8.71
C ALA A 411 10.09 8.01 -9.70
N ASP A 412 11.30 7.45 -9.78
CA ASP A 412 12.35 7.90 -10.70
C ASP A 412 12.00 7.62 -12.17
N ASP A 413 11.46 6.43 -12.45
CA ASP A 413 11.00 6.05 -13.80
C ASP A 413 9.85 6.94 -14.26
N PHE A 414 8.89 7.17 -13.34
CA PHE A 414 7.78 8.07 -13.61
C PHE A 414 8.24 9.51 -13.88
N ALA A 415 9.15 10.03 -13.07
CA ALA A 415 9.72 11.36 -13.24
C ALA A 415 10.48 11.50 -14.57
N ALA A 416 11.20 10.47 -15.00
CA ALA A 416 11.88 10.43 -16.29
C ALA A 416 10.89 10.51 -17.45
N ILE A 417 9.80 9.75 -17.39
CA ILE A 417 8.72 9.79 -18.40
C ILE A 417 8.07 11.18 -18.47
N VAL A 418 7.79 11.79 -17.32
CA VAL A 418 7.20 13.13 -17.26
C VAL A 418 8.11 14.16 -17.91
N LYS A 419 9.41 14.15 -17.55
CA LYS A 419 10.40 15.07 -18.13
C LYS A 419 10.54 14.89 -19.65
N SER A 420 10.60 13.63 -20.12
CA SER A 420 10.72 13.33 -21.54
C SER A 420 9.52 13.86 -22.33
N ARG A 421 8.29 13.53 -21.92
CA ARG A 421 7.08 13.97 -22.63
C ARG A 421 6.94 15.49 -22.69
N ILE A 422 7.31 16.19 -21.61
CA ILE A 422 7.30 17.66 -21.58
C ILE A 422 8.36 18.23 -22.52
N ALA A 423 9.56 17.64 -22.54
CA ALA A 423 10.64 18.07 -23.44
C ALA A 423 10.25 17.86 -24.91
N ASP A 424 9.71 16.69 -25.24
CA ASP A 424 9.25 16.36 -26.60
C ASP A 424 8.15 17.33 -27.07
N HIS A 425 7.20 17.65 -26.19
CA HIS A 425 6.15 18.61 -26.49
C HIS A 425 6.71 20.02 -26.72
N LYS A 426 7.60 20.49 -25.84
CA LYS A 426 8.25 21.80 -26.00
C LYS A 426 9.05 21.89 -27.29
N GLN A 427 9.75 20.83 -27.67
CA GLN A 427 10.48 20.77 -28.93
C GLN A 427 9.52 20.84 -30.11
N ALA A 428 8.43 20.08 -30.09
CA ALA A 428 7.43 20.11 -31.15
C ALA A 428 6.74 21.48 -31.29
N GLU A 429 6.48 22.17 -30.17
CA GLU A 429 5.95 23.56 -30.19
C GLU A 429 6.98 24.53 -30.78
N HIS A 430 8.24 24.41 -30.38
CA HIS A 430 9.32 25.23 -30.91
C HIS A 430 9.45 25.04 -32.43
N ASP A 431 9.51 23.79 -32.90
CA ASP A 431 9.61 23.46 -34.34
C ASP A 431 8.41 23.99 -35.12
N ARG A 432 7.21 23.92 -34.55
CA ARG A 432 5.99 24.47 -35.13
C ARG A 432 6.07 26.00 -35.24
N MET A 433 6.52 26.67 -34.21
CA MET A 433 6.70 28.12 -34.20
C MET A 433 7.79 28.56 -35.16
N GLU A 434 8.90 27.80 -35.28
CA GLU A 434 9.94 28.09 -36.28
C GLU A 434 9.43 27.89 -37.70
N ALA A 435 8.67 26.83 -37.97
CA ALA A 435 8.06 26.59 -39.28
C ALA A 435 7.06 27.71 -39.66
N GLU A 436 6.26 28.17 -38.68
CA GLU A 436 5.33 29.30 -38.89
C GLU A 436 6.09 30.61 -39.19
N ARG A 437 7.13 30.90 -38.39
CA ARG A 437 8.01 32.08 -38.61
C ARG A 437 8.70 32.00 -39.97
N ALA A 438 9.15 30.81 -40.40
CA ALA A 438 9.76 30.61 -41.72
C ALA A 438 8.76 30.87 -42.85
N LYS A 439 7.50 30.44 -42.71
CA LYS A 439 6.43 30.73 -43.66
C LYS A 439 6.18 32.23 -43.77
N ILE A 440 6.02 32.92 -42.62
CA ILE A 440 5.79 34.36 -42.59
C ILE A 440 6.95 35.09 -43.28
N ARG A 441 8.20 34.76 -42.98
CA ARG A 441 9.39 35.36 -43.63
C ARG A 441 9.37 35.11 -45.15
N ALA A 442 9.05 33.88 -45.58
CA ALA A 442 8.99 33.56 -47.00
C ALA A 442 7.88 34.34 -47.71
N GLU A 443 6.72 34.55 -47.07
CA GLU A 443 5.63 35.36 -47.59
C GLU A 443 6.02 36.84 -47.66
N GLU A 444 6.69 37.36 -46.62
CA GLU A 444 7.21 38.74 -46.60
C GLU A 444 8.28 38.94 -47.68
N GLU A 445 9.18 37.97 -47.89
CA GLU A 445 10.21 38.04 -48.93
C GLU A 445 9.60 38.03 -50.34
N VAL A 446 8.60 37.15 -50.55
CA VAL A 446 7.85 37.14 -51.84
C VAL A 446 7.11 38.45 -52.07
N LYS A 447 6.52 39.03 -51.02
CA LYS A 447 5.82 40.32 -51.09
C LYS A 447 6.82 41.46 -51.41
N ALA A 448 7.94 41.52 -50.65
CA ALA A 448 8.97 42.51 -50.87
C ALA A 448 9.58 42.41 -52.28
N ARG A 449 9.80 41.19 -52.78
CA ARG A 449 10.25 40.95 -54.15
C ARG A 449 9.27 41.44 -55.19
N ARG A 450 7.96 41.17 -55.02
CA ARG A 450 6.91 41.66 -55.91
C ARG A 450 6.81 43.18 -55.90
N GLU A 451 6.93 43.82 -54.72
CA GLU A 451 6.95 45.28 -54.60
C GLU A 451 8.19 45.89 -55.26
N ALA A 452 9.35 45.26 -55.10
CA ALA A 452 10.60 45.67 -55.72
C ALA A 452 10.51 45.50 -57.25
N GLU A 453 9.97 44.38 -57.77
CA GLU A 453 9.74 44.12 -59.15
C GLU A 453 8.73 45.13 -59.73
N ALA A 454 7.63 45.42 -59.00
CA ALA A 454 6.63 46.43 -59.43
C ALA A 454 7.21 47.84 -59.41
N THR A 455 8.10 48.16 -58.45
CA THR A 455 8.79 49.48 -58.44
C THR A 455 9.80 49.61 -59.58
N ALA A 456 10.59 48.53 -59.79
CA ALA A 456 11.52 48.50 -60.92
C ALA A 456 10.81 48.60 -62.28
N GLN A 457 9.63 47.94 -62.41
CA GLN A 457 8.81 48.06 -63.65
C GLN A 457 8.29 49.49 -63.84
N LYS A 458 7.78 50.12 -62.78
CA LYS A 458 7.36 51.55 -62.85
C LYS A 458 8.50 52.49 -63.23
N GLU A 459 9.67 52.30 -62.63
CA GLU A 459 10.86 53.06 -62.97
C GLU A 459 11.31 52.77 -64.40
N ALA A 460 11.19 51.53 -64.89
CA ALA A 460 11.47 51.20 -66.30
C ALA A 460 10.47 51.84 -67.23
N ASP A 461 9.18 51.78 -66.92
CA ASP A 461 8.11 52.40 -67.69
C ASP A 461 8.26 53.93 -67.71
N GLU A 462 8.66 54.53 -66.55
CA GLU A 462 8.90 55.99 -66.48
C GLU A 462 10.16 56.38 -67.26
N ARG A 463 11.21 55.60 -67.23
CA ARG A 463 12.41 55.82 -68.08
C ARG A 463 12.05 55.64 -69.54
N GLN A 464 11.26 54.63 -69.87
CA GLN A 464 10.79 54.44 -71.24
C GLN A 464 9.93 55.62 -71.68
N TRP A 465 8.99 56.08 -70.83
CA TRP A 465 8.16 57.24 -71.08
C TRP A 465 8.98 58.52 -71.26
N VAL A 466 9.98 58.75 -70.39
CA VAL A 466 10.91 59.89 -70.54
C VAL A 466 11.71 59.79 -71.82
N ALA A 467 12.25 58.61 -72.16
CA ALA A 467 12.95 58.38 -73.41
C ALA A 467 12.07 58.62 -74.65
N ASP A 468 10.83 58.16 -74.57
CA ASP A 468 9.84 58.40 -75.63
C ASP A 468 9.49 59.90 -75.76
N GLN A 469 9.38 60.62 -74.61
CA GLN A 469 9.20 62.07 -74.59
C GLN A 469 10.40 62.83 -75.15
N GLU A 470 11.62 62.39 -74.84
CA GLU A 470 12.86 62.97 -75.37
C GLU A 470 13.00 62.68 -76.86
N ALA A 471 12.67 61.46 -77.29
CA ALA A 471 12.64 61.11 -78.71
C ALA A 471 11.61 61.92 -79.46
N LEU A 472 10.42 62.18 -78.86
CA LEU A 472 9.39 63.05 -79.43
C LEU A 472 9.89 64.52 -79.50
N LYS A 473 10.53 65.00 -78.39
CA LYS A 473 11.16 66.34 -78.35
C LYS A 473 12.29 66.48 -79.38
N GLN A 474 13.14 65.42 -79.51
CA GLN A 474 14.18 65.39 -80.54
C GLN A 474 13.59 65.44 -81.95
N LYS A 475 12.53 64.66 -82.24
CA LYS A 475 11.80 64.71 -83.47
C LYS A 475 11.15 66.09 -83.73
N GLN A 476 10.59 66.70 -82.67
CA GLN A 476 10.04 68.06 -82.74
C GLN A 476 11.18 69.09 -82.85
N ALA A 477 12.34 68.91 -82.17
CA ALA A 477 13.53 69.78 -82.31
C ALA A 477 14.17 69.63 -83.73
N GLU A 478 14.24 68.38 -84.26
CA GLU A 478 14.68 68.16 -85.66
C GLU A 478 13.75 68.83 -86.66
N GLN A 479 12.43 68.77 -86.35
CA GLN A 479 11.45 69.52 -87.21
C GLN A 479 11.57 71.05 -87.01
N ALA A 480 11.86 71.50 -85.75
CA ALA A 480 12.10 72.93 -85.49
C ALA A 480 13.47 73.37 -85.97
N ASN A 481 14.56 72.53 -85.84
CA ASN A 481 15.86 72.81 -86.40
C ASN A 481 15.92 72.80 -87.94
N ARG A 482 14.93 72.19 -88.59
CA ARG A 482 14.71 72.37 -90.04
C ARG A 482 14.10 73.70 -90.33
N GLN A 483 13.55 74.42 -89.36
CA GLN A 483 12.97 75.74 -89.52
C GLN A 483 13.81 76.91 -88.98
N VAL A 484 14.84 76.55 -88.19
CA VAL A 484 15.74 77.60 -87.65
C VAL A 484 17.21 77.19 -87.90
N ALA A 485 17.50 76.93 -89.14
CA ALA A 485 18.87 77.07 -89.65
C ALA A 485 19.11 78.53 -90.02
N GLU A 486 18.98 79.37 -89.10
CA GLU A 486 19.51 80.74 -89.15
C GLU A 486 19.32 81.43 -87.79
N SER A 487 20.29 81.54 -87.12
CA SER A 487 20.81 82.59 -86.25
C SER A 487 21.54 82.07 -85.04
N GLU A 488 22.76 82.04 -85.24
CA GLU A 488 23.83 82.60 -84.42
C GLU A 488 23.82 82.46 -82.90
N THR A 489 24.84 81.71 -82.54
CA THR A 489 25.93 82.12 -81.60
C THR A 489 25.56 82.84 -80.31
N ALA A 490 25.98 82.37 -79.29
CA ALA A 490 26.96 82.98 -78.41
C ALA A 490 26.81 82.61 -76.91
N LYS A 491 27.91 82.20 -76.47
CA LYS A 491 28.55 82.44 -75.13
C LYS A 491 28.05 81.62 -73.98
N VAL A 492 28.86 80.71 -73.59
CA VAL A 492 30.09 80.73 -72.81
C VAL A 492 29.85 80.62 -71.28
N GLU A 493 30.43 79.59 -70.82
CA GLU A 493 31.15 79.54 -69.51
C GLU A 493 30.31 79.63 -68.21
N GLN A 494 30.47 78.92 -67.26
CA GLN A 494 31.60 78.54 -66.38
C GLN A 494 30.99 78.04 -65.10
N ALA A 495 31.33 77.02 -64.64
CA ALA A 495 32.33 76.48 -63.73
C ALA A 495 31.76 76.03 -62.37
N SER A 496 32.06 74.87 -62.13
CA SER A 496 32.95 74.34 -61.05
C SER A 496 32.41 74.23 -59.65
N ARG A 497 32.60 72.98 -59.20
CA ARG A 497 33.14 72.64 -57.85
C ARG A 497 32.20 72.84 -56.69
N GLU A 498 32.20 72.04 -55.82
CA GLU A 498 32.91 71.05 -55.08
C GLU A 498 32.11 70.70 -53.82
N GLN A 499 32.09 69.51 -53.58
CA GLN A 499 32.62 68.80 -52.43
C GLN A 499 31.95 68.97 -51.06
N HIS A 500 31.75 67.80 -50.54
CA HIS A 500 31.98 67.34 -49.18
C HIS A 500 31.09 67.84 -48.06
N GLY A 501 30.69 66.88 -47.37
CA GLY A 501 30.93 66.81 -45.95
C GLY A 501 29.72 66.44 -45.09
N GLU A 502 29.79 65.27 -44.72
CA GLU A 502 29.63 64.78 -43.34
C GLU A 502 28.73 65.53 -42.37
N GLY A 503 27.98 64.77 -41.70
CA GLY A 503 27.89 65.00 -40.25
C GLY A 503 26.49 65.14 -39.69
N GLU A 504 26.05 64.08 -39.23
CA GLU A 504 25.67 63.88 -37.82
C GLU A 504 24.70 64.86 -37.15
N LYS A 505 23.74 64.18 -36.57
CA LYS A 505 23.11 64.42 -35.26
C LYS A 505 21.97 65.42 -35.07
N VAL A 506 20.93 64.77 -34.63
CA VAL A 506 20.24 64.94 -33.34
C VAL A 506 19.21 66.05 -33.17
N ALA A 507 18.11 65.54 -32.75
CA ALA A 507 17.20 66.02 -31.71
C ALA A 507 16.05 66.94 -32.04
N ASN A 508 14.97 66.31 -31.75
CA ASN A 508 13.94 66.72 -30.76
C ASN A 508 13.06 67.94 -31.00
N GLN A 509 11.81 67.50 -31.12
CA GLN A 509 10.62 68.12 -30.47
C GLN A 509 10.06 69.45 -31.00
N PRO A 510 8.84 69.71 -30.64
CA PRO A 510 7.57 68.97 -30.67
C PRO A 510 6.49 69.74 -31.42
N VAL A 511 5.51 69.05 -31.86
CA VAL A 511 4.23 69.73 -32.29
C VAL A 511 3.08 69.14 -31.50
N ALA A 512 2.36 70.04 -30.87
CA ALA A 512 1.23 69.82 -29.99
C ALA A 512 -0.03 69.33 -30.72
N PRO A 513 -1.06 68.97 -29.99
CA PRO A 513 -1.97 67.84 -30.28
C PRO A 513 -3.17 68.21 -31.15
N ALA A 514 -3.51 67.28 -32.00
CA ALA A 514 -4.79 67.26 -32.64
C ALA A 514 -5.85 66.59 -31.75
N LYS A 515 -7.02 67.19 -31.63
CA LYS A 515 -8.18 66.74 -30.82
C LYS A 515 -8.61 65.31 -31.15
N PRO A 516 -9.10 64.56 -30.15
CA PRO A 516 -9.51 63.20 -30.34
C PRO A 516 -10.78 63.12 -31.21
N GLN A 517 -10.70 62.37 -32.28
CA GLN A 517 -11.89 61.85 -32.94
C GLN A 517 -12.53 60.80 -32.02
N ALA A 518 -13.84 60.87 -31.86
CA ALA A 518 -14.62 59.91 -31.07
C ALA A 518 -14.41 58.52 -31.65
N VAL A 519 -13.81 57.65 -30.83
CA VAL A 519 -13.72 56.23 -31.14
C VAL A 519 -15.11 55.66 -31.00
N SER A 520 -15.70 55.22 -32.10
CA SER A 520 -16.95 54.46 -32.11
C SER A 520 -16.73 53.17 -31.33
N ARG A 521 -17.68 52.84 -30.42
CA ARG A 521 -17.66 51.59 -29.67
C ARG A 521 -17.58 50.41 -30.65
N PRO A 522 -16.62 49.49 -30.49
CA PRO A 522 -16.48 48.36 -31.39
C PRO A 522 -17.78 47.53 -31.41
N SER A 523 -18.14 47.03 -32.57
CA SER A 523 -19.28 46.14 -32.74
C SER A 523 -19.10 44.84 -32.00
N ASP A 524 -20.20 44.17 -31.59
CA ASP A 524 -20.15 42.88 -30.91
C ASP A 524 -19.36 41.81 -31.69
N ASN A 525 -19.33 41.92 -33.03
CA ASN A 525 -18.52 41.07 -33.92
C ASN A 525 -17.00 41.32 -33.74
N GLU A 526 -16.60 42.58 -33.61
CA GLU A 526 -15.20 42.94 -33.39
C GLU A 526 -14.74 42.55 -32.01
N ILE A 527 -15.62 42.64 -31.00
CA ILE A 527 -15.36 42.17 -29.64
C ILE A 527 -15.24 40.63 -29.63
N ALA A 528 -16.15 39.91 -30.28
CA ALA A 528 -16.09 38.46 -30.39
C ALA A 528 -14.82 37.96 -31.10
N LEU A 529 -14.38 38.66 -32.15
CA LEU A 529 -13.15 38.34 -32.86
C LEU A 529 -11.92 38.59 -31.97
N ALA A 530 -11.87 39.69 -31.24
CA ALA A 530 -10.79 40.00 -30.30
C ALA A 530 -10.69 38.99 -29.17
N ILE A 531 -11.83 38.57 -28.62
CA ILE A 531 -11.89 37.51 -27.57
C ILE A 531 -11.45 36.17 -28.15
N ALA A 532 -11.91 35.81 -29.34
CA ALA A 532 -11.54 34.56 -30.00
C ALA A 532 -10.02 34.47 -30.23
N ILE A 533 -9.40 35.55 -30.65
CA ILE A 533 -7.95 35.64 -30.88
C ILE A 533 -7.20 35.61 -29.58
N HIS A 534 -7.63 36.38 -28.57
CA HIS A 534 -6.91 36.49 -27.28
C HIS A 534 -6.93 35.18 -26.48
N PHE A 535 -8.05 34.47 -26.46
CA PHE A 535 -8.23 33.23 -25.73
C PHE A 535 -8.07 31.96 -26.56
N ASN A 536 -7.72 32.10 -27.86
CA ASN A 536 -7.55 30.98 -28.79
C ASN A 536 -8.75 30.02 -28.84
N VAL A 537 -9.94 30.59 -28.88
CA VAL A 537 -11.22 29.86 -29.00
C VAL A 537 -11.93 30.18 -30.32
N SER A 538 -12.93 29.37 -30.67
CA SER A 538 -13.73 29.68 -31.86
C SER A 538 -14.55 30.97 -31.68
N GLN A 539 -14.80 31.69 -32.75
CA GLN A 539 -15.64 32.91 -32.72
C GLN A 539 -17.05 32.60 -32.18
N ALA A 540 -17.56 31.40 -32.44
CA ALA A 540 -18.82 30.92 -31.88
C ALA A 540 -18.77 30.78 -30.34
N THR A 541 -17.66 30.29 -29.80
CA THR A 541 -17.45 30.20 -28.34
C THR A 541 -17.35 31.58 -27.70
N ALA A 542 -16.64 32.51 -28.33
CA ALA A 542 -16.55 33.90 -27.90
C ALA A 542 -17.91 34.61 -27.89
N TRP A 543 -18.77 34.32 -28.87
CA TRP A 543 -20.15 34.80 -28.91
C TRP A 543 -21.01 34.30 -27.74
N ILE A 544 -20.87 33.06 -27.36
CA ILE A 544 -21.56 32.49 -26.17
C ILE A 544 -21.16 33.26 -24.91
N TRP A 545 -19.89 33.51 -24.72
CA TRP A 545 -19.40 34.29 -23.56
C TRP A 545 -19.90 35.72 -23.53
N ILE A 546 -19.94 36.41 -24.64
CA ILE A 546 -20.50 37.76 -24.75
C ILE A 546 -21.99 37.76 -24.39
N THR A 547 -22.72 36.74 -24.81
CA THR A 547 -24.15 36.62 -24.58
C THR A 547 -24.42 36.32 -23.10
N GLU A 548 -23.60 35.46 -22.47
CA GLU A 548 -23.67 35.15 -21.01
C GLU A 548 -23.38 36.38 -20.14
N ILE A 549 -22.35 37.18 -20.50
CA ILE A 549 -22.04 38.43 -19.80
C ILE A 549 -23.19 39.44 -19.90
N LYS A 550 -23.76 39.61 -21.11
CA LYS A 550 -24.89 40.52 -21.31
C LYS A 550 -26.18 40.07 -20.59
N THR A 551 -26.37 38.76 -20.40
CA THR A 551 -27.52 38.23 -19.66
C THR A 551 -27.31 38.37 -18.15
N GLN A 552 -26.09 38.34 -17.65
CA GLN A 552 -25.77 38.57 -16.22
C GLN A 552 -25.84 40.07 -15.84
N GLU A 553 -25.57 40.99 -16.76
CA GLU A 553 -25.73 42.44 -16.52
C GLU A 553 -27.21 42.91 -16.58
N ALA A 554 -28.09 42.08 -17.15
CA ALA A 554 -29.52 42.40 -17.29
C ALA A 554 -30.41 41.76 -16.20
N ALA A 555 -29.84 40.94 -15.30
CA ALA A 555 -30.48 40.31 -14.11
C ALA A 555 -30.04 40.99 -12.82
#